data_c7673a9581ceae14bd818f3b2324eacf
#
_entry.id   c7673a9581ceae14bd818f3b2324eacf
#
_cell.length_a   1.000
_cell.length_b   1.000
_cell.length_c   1.000
_cell.angle_alpha   90.00
_cell.angle_beta   90.00
_cell.angle_gamma   90.00
#
_symmetry.space_group_name_H-M   'P 1'
#
loop_
_entity.id
_entity.type
_entity.pdbx_description
1 polymer ?
#
loop_
_entity_poly.entity_id
_entity_poly.type
_entity_poly.pdbx_seq_one_letter_code
_entity_poly.pdbx_strand_id
1 'polypeptide(L)'
;MSRAIMLAAAAATDLDPAPISPDWILSGTPETRSKELARSHDRTSYVMVWECTAGRFNWHYNKDETLVVISGAAVLTYEKGGERRIGPGDIVFFPAGTTCAWHVPEYIRKVAFLRHTMPYPFGFAVLAWNKLLRIVGWWATSPLLLALFLRH
;
A
#
# COMPACT_ATOMS: atom_id res chain seq x y z
N MET A 1 9.27 15.38 -14.86
CA MET A 1 9.16 15.16 -13.39
C MET A 1 10.40 14.45 -12.92
N SER A 2 11.06 15.01 -11.90
CA SER A 2 12.27 14.42 -11.33
C SER A 2 11.95 13.07 -10.69
N ARG A 3 12.69 12.01 -11.07
CA ARG A 3 12.64 10.70 -10.40
C ARG A 3 13.58 10.72 -9.19
N ALA A 4 13.21 11.46 -8.16
CA ALA A 4 14.02 11.54 -6.94
C ALA A 4 13.71 10.35 -6.02
N ILE A 5 14.75 9.81 -5.38
CA ILE A 5 14.61 8.88 -4.27
C ILE A 5 14.03 9.66 -3.09
N MET A 6 12.94 9.13 -2.50
CA MET A 6 12.33 9.69 -1.31
C MET A 6 12.76 8.87 -0.09
N LEU A 7 13.18 9.58 0.96
CA LEU A 7 13.53 9.01 2.24
C LEU A 7 12.63 9.63 3.32
N ALA A 8 12.02 8.81 4.17
CA ALA A 8 11.23 9.25 5.29
C ALA A 8 11.37 8.30 6.48
N ALA A 9 11.36 8.86 7.68
CA ALA A 9 11.26 8.10 8.91
C ALA A 9 9.79 7.92 9.27
N ALA A 10 9.22 6.77 9.02
CA ALA A 10 7.79 6.52 9.22
C ALA A 10 7.32 6.79 10.66
N ALA A 11 8.17 6.56 11.67
CA ALA A 11 7.86 6.83 13.07
C ALA A 11 7.83 8.33 13.42
N ALA A 12 8.60 9.16 12.69
CA ALA A 12 8.77 10.59 12.97
C ALA A 12 8.08 11.50 11.95
N THR A 13 7.34 10.95 10.99
CA THR A 13 6.63 11.73 9.97
C THR A 13 5.43 12.44 10.61
N ASP A 14 5.33 13.76 10.43
CA ASP A 14 4.12 14.52 10.79
C ASP A 14 2.97 14.15 9.87
N LEU A 15 1.79 13.96 10.46
CA LEU A 15 0.60 13.51 9.75
C LEU A 15 -0.49 14.59 9.78
N ASP A 16 -1.23 14.66 8.70
CA ASP A 16 -2.38 15.55 8.55
C ASP A 16 -3.67 14.85 8.98
N PRO A 17 -4.66 15.56 9.53
CA PRO A 17 -5.97 15.00 9.85
C PRO A 17 -6.60 14.30 8.63
N ALA A 18 -7.09 13.08 8.83
CA ALA A 18 -7.71 12.26 7.78
C ALA A 18 -8.87 11.45 8.39
N PRO A 19 -9.99 12.11 8.74
CA PRO A 19 -11.08 11.49 9.50
C PRO A 19 -11.71 10.31 8.76
N ILE A 20 -12.06 9.28 9.52
CA ILE A 20 -12.85 8.13 9.05
C ILE A 20 -14.27 8.62 8.73
N SER A 21 -14.88 8.05 7.70
CA SER A 21 -16.30 8.30 7.42
C SER A 21 -17.13 7.97 8.67
N PRO A 22 -18.01 8.89 9.12
CA PRO A 22 -18.85 8.65 10.30
C PRO A 22 -19.64 7.36 10.25
N ASP A 23 -20.12 6.96 9.06
CA ASP A 23 -20.90 5.72 8.84
C ASP A 23 -20.07 4.44 9.08
N TRP A 24 -18.76 4.56 9.13
CA TRP A 24 -17.87 3.42 9.37
C TRP A 24 -17.59 3.23 10.85
N ILE A 25 -17.81 4.26 11.68
CA ILE A 25 -17.51 4.23 13.12
C ILE A 25 -18.58 3.41 13.85
N LEU A 26 -18.16 2.38 14.56
CA LEU A 26 -19.02 1.52 15.37
C LEU A 26 -19.13 2.02 16.81
N SER A 27 -18.02 2.49 17.37
CA SER A 27 -17.99 3.06 18.73
C SER A 27 -16.72 3.86 18.99
N GLY A 28 -16.79 4.75 19.96
CA GLY A 28 -15.70 5.67 20.30
C GLY A 28 -15.63 6.88 19.38
N THR A 29 -14.55 7.61 19.50
CA THR A 29 -14.25 8.80 18.68
C THR A 29 -12.82 8.66 18.11
N PRO A 30 -12.58 7.70 17.20
CA PRO A 30 -11.24 7.50 16.67
C PRO A 30 -10.79 8.73 15.88
N GLU A 31 -9.68 9.30 16.28
CA GLU A 31 -9.00 10.35 15.52
C GLU A 31 -7.96 9.70 14.62
N THR A 32 -8.04 10.01 13.34
CA THR A 32 -7.14 9.44 12.34
C THR A 32 -6.37 10.53 11.62
N ARG A 33 -5.12 10.24 11.34
CA ARG A 33 -4.21 11.10 10.60
C ARG A 33 -3.43 10.28 9.59
N SER A 34 -3.08 10.90 8.49
CA SER A 34 -2.31 10.22 7.44
C SER A 34 -1.43 11.17 6.65
N LYS A 35 -0.44 10.61 5.97
CA LYS A 35 0.36 11.33 4.98
C LYS A 35 0.82 10.39 3.88
N GLU A 36 0.53 10.75 2.64
CA GLU A 36 1.13 10.09 1.49
C GLU A 36 2.61 10.48 1.40
N LEU A 37 3.49 9.49 1.35
CA LEU A 37 4.93 9.69 1.28
C LEU A 37 5.44 9.67 -0.15
N ALA A 38 4.97 8.71 -0.94
CA ALA A 38 5.42 8.50 -2.31
C ALA A 38 4.31 7.88 -3.16
N ARG A 39 4.34 8.16 -4.45
CA ARG A 39 3.42 7.60 -5.42
C ARG A 39 4.19 7.09 -6.63
N SER A 40 3.76 5.94 -7.19
CA SER A 40 4.32 5.41 -8.43
C SER A 40 4.11 6.37 -9.60
N HIS A 41 4.99 6.29 -10.60
CA HIS A 41 4.94 7.16 -11.78
C HIS A 41 3.61 7.03 -12.55
N ASP A 42 3.07 5.82 -12.65
CA ASP A 42 1.77 5.51 -13.27
C ASP A 42 0.58 5.81 -12.37
N ARG A 43 0.84 6.31 -11.14
CA ARG A 43 -0.15 6.69 -10.13
C ARG A 43 -1.03 5.54 -9.62
N THR A 44 -0.69 4.29 -9.94
CA THR A 44 -1.49 3.11 -9.55
C THR A 44 -1.18 2.63 -8.14
N SER A 45 -0.04 3.01 -7.57
CA SER A 45 0.32 2.66 -6.19
C SER A 45 0.92 3.83 -5.42
N TYR A 46 0.78 3.80 -4.11
CA TYR A 46 1.37 4.79 -3.23
C TYR A 46 1.64 4.22 -1.84
N VAL A 47 2.54 4.87 -1.13
CA VAL A 47 2.91 4.55 0.24
C VAL A 47 2.47 5.69 1.15
N MET A 48 1.88 5.35 2.27
CA MET A 48 1.45 6.32 3.27
C MET A 48 1.74 5.85 4.68
N VAL A 49 1.88 6.80 5.59
CA VAL A 49 1.80 6.56 7.03
C VAL A 49 0.39 6.92 7.49
N TRP A 50 -0.16 6.13 8.37
CA TRP A 50 -1.47 6.33 8.96
C TRP A 50 -1.44 5.99 10.44
N GLU A 51 -2.20 6.73 11.24
CA GLU A 51 -2.38 6.47 12.65
C GLU A 51 -3.82 6.66 13.09
N CYS A 52 -4.18 6.02 14.20
CA CYS A 52 -5.50 6.07 14.76
C CYS A 52 -5.43 5.96 16.28
N THR A 53 -6.23 6.78 16.97
CA THR A 53 -6.49 6.66 18.40
C THR A 53 -7.54 5.60 18.70
N ALA A 54 -7.91 5.43 19.99
CA ALA A 54 -8.87 4.42 20.43
C ALA A 54 -10.23 4.54 19.73
N GLY A 55 -10.76 3.40 19.26
CA GLY A 55 -12.07 3.33 18.63
C GLY A 55 -12.33 2.01 17.93
N ARG A 56 -13.56 1.86 17.46
CA ARG A 56 -14.01 0.71 16.65
C ARG A 56 -14.66 1.21 15.39
N PHE A 57 -14.31 0.62 14.25
CA PHE A 57 -14.84 1.01 12.95
C PHE A 57 -14.73 -0.14 11.95
N ASN A 58 -15.58 -0.12 10.93
CA ASN A 58 -15.45 -0.97 9.75
C ASN A 58 -14.62 -0.25 8.71
N TRP A 59 -13.63 -0.94 8.13
CA TRP A 59 -12.84 -0.41 7.03
C TRP A 59 -13.17 -1.16 5.75
N HIS A 60 -13.59 -0.42 4.72
CA HIS A 60 -13.92 -0.97 3.40
C HIS A 60 -12.74 -0.71 2.45
N TYR A 61 -12.14 -1.78 1.98
CA TYR A 61 -10.96 -1.72 1.13
C TYR A 61 -11.36 -1.64 -0.35
N ASN A 62 -11.19 -0.49 -0.99
CA ASN A 62 -11.41 -0.31 -2.42
C ASN A 62 -10.14 -0.47 -3.27
N LYS A 63 -9.03 -0.78 -2.63
CA LYS A 63 -7.70 -1.04 -3.19
C LYS A 63 -7.07 -2.20 -2.45
N ASP A 64 -6.10 -2.86 -3.10
CA ASP A 64 -5.21 -3.74 -2.37
C ASP A 64 -4.37 -2.92 -1.40
N GLU A 65 -4.36 -3.30 -0.14
CA GLU A 65 -3.56 -2.64 0.90
C GLU A 65 -2.69 -3.67 1.61
N THR A 66 -1.38 -3.45 1.59
CA THR A 66 -0.45 -4.15 2.48
C THR A 66 -0.01 -3.17 3.54
N LEU A 67 -0.15 -3.53 4.81
CA LEU A 67 0.32 -2.68 5.90
C LEU A 67 1.39 -3.38 6.74
N VAL A 68 2.21 -2.55 7.36
CA VAL A 68 3.17 -2.95 8.39
C VAL A 68 2.91 -2.08 9.62
N VAL A 69 2.67 -2.72 10.77
CA VAL A 69 2.50 -1.99 12.03
C VAL A 69 3.85 -1.50 12.52
N ILE A 70 3.94 -0.22 12.88
CA ILE A 70 5.15 0.40 13.43
C ILE A 70 5.08 0.50 14.94
N SER A 71 3.94 0.94 15.46
CA SER A 71 3.71 1.10 16.90
C SER A 71 2.24 0.94 17.27
N GLY A 72 1.98 0.65 18.53
CA GLY A 72 0.63 0.40 19.03
C GLY A 72 0.09 -0.95 18.61
N ALA A 73 -1.24 -1.13 18.66
CA ALA A 73 -1.88 -2.39 18.33
C ALA A 73 -3.35 -2.20 17.94
N ALA A 74 -3.89 -3.16 17.19
CA ALA A 74 -5.31 -3.28 16.93
C ALA A 74 -5.73 -4.75 16.96
N VAL A 75 -7.03 -4.99 17.11
CA VAL A 75 -7.67 -6.29 16.90
C VAL A 75 -8.47 -6.18 15.61
N LEU A 76 -8.20 -7.08 14.69
CA LEU A 76 -8.88 -7.19 13.40
C LEU A 76 -9.90 -8.31 13.47
N THR A 77 -11.15 -8.03 13.10
CA THR A 77 -12.18 -9.06 12.90
C THR A 77 -12.51 -9.11 11.41
N TYR A 78 -12.26 -10.25 10.80
CA TYR A 78 -12.45 -10.47 9.37
C TYR A 78 -13.57 -11.48 9.10
N GLU A 79 -13.91 -11.68 7.84
CA GLU A 79 -14.99 -12.58 7.43
C GLU A 79 -14.88 -13.96 8.10
N LYS A 80 -16.03 -14.53 8.46
CA LYS A 80 -16.19 -15.80 9.23
C LYS A 80 -15.86 -15.69 10.73
N GLY A 81 -15.79 -14.48 11.29
CA GLY A 81 -15.65 -14.28 12.74
C GLY A 81 -14.26 -14.56 13.30
N GLY A 82 -13.24 -14.64 12.43
CA GLY A 82 -11.85 -14.73 12.89
C GLY A 82 -11.37 -13.42 13.48
N GLU A 83 -10.73 -13.46 14.65
CA GLU A 83 -10.09 -12.31 15.27
C GLU A 83 -8.59 -12.50 15.37
N ARG A 84 -7.84 -11.43 15.14
CA ARG A 84 -6.39 -11.42 15.34
C ARG A 84 -5.92 -10.07 15.85
N ARG A 85 -5.15 -10.09 16.92
CA ARG A 85 -4.39 -8.93 17.37
C ARG A 85 -3.16 -8.76 16.47
N ILE A 86 -2.91 -7.52 16.07
CA ILE A 86 -1.72 -7.11 15.33
C ILE A 86 -0.96 -6.07 16.15
N GLY A 87 0.37 -6.08 16.03
CA GLY A 87 1.28 -5.17 16.71
C GLY A 87 2.54 -4.92 15.89
N PRO A 88 3.54 -4.21 16.45
CA PRO A 88 4.75 -3.82 15.72
C PRO A 88 5.45 -4.98 15.03
N GLY A 89 5.73 -4.83 13.74
CA GLY A 89 6.34 -5.85 12.89
C GLY A 89 5.35 -6.77 12.17
N ASP A 90 4.07 -6.79 12.58
CA ASP A 90 3.07 -7.58 11.85
C ASP A 90 2.79 -6.96 10.48
N ILE A 91 2.60 -7.85 9.51
CA ILE A 91 2.22 -7.52 8.13
C ILE A 91 0.84 -8.10 7.86
N VAL A 92 -0.03 -7.27 7.28
CA VAL A 92 -1.39 -7.69 6.88
C VAL A 92 -1.63 -7.27 5.44
N PHE A 93 -2.25 -8.15 4.66
CA PHE A 93 -2.71 -7.86 3.31
C PHE A 93 -4.25 -7.88 3.26
N PHE A 94 -4.83 -6.82 2.75
CA PHE A 94 -6.26 -6.69 2.51
C PHE A 94 -6.51 -6.58 1.01
N PRO A 95 -7.16 -7.58 0.40
CA PRO A 95 -7.59 -7.47 -0.98
C PRO A 95 -8.66 -6.39 -1.16
N ALA A 96 -8.65 -5.72 -2.31
CA ALA A 96 -9.74 -4.81 -2.68
C ALA A 96 -11.10 -5.55 -2.69
N GLY A 97 -12.14 -4.85 -2.27
CA GLY A 97 -13.50 -5.41 -2.14
C GLY A 97 -13.76 -6.09 -0.80
N THR A 98 -12.78 -6.18 0.11
CA THR A 98 -12.98 -6.74 1.45
C THR A 98 -13.37 -5.69 2.48
N THR A 99 -13.94 -6.14 3.58
CA THR A 99 -14.26 -5.33 4.75
C THR A 99 -13.65 -5.99 5.99
N CYS A 100 -13.06 -5.18 6.87
CA CYS A 100 -12.52 -5.64 8.13
C CYS A 100 -12.97 -4.71 9.25
N ALA A 101 -13.45 -5.28 10.36
CA ALA A 101 -13.71 -4.50 11.55
C ALA A 101 -12.41 -4.31 12.34
N TRP A 102 -12.16 -3.09 12.71
CA TRP A 102 -11.00 -2.66 13.49
C TRP A 102 -11.42 -2.29 14.92
N HIS A 103 -10.69 -2.79 15.88
CA HIS A 103 -10.72 -2.33 17.25
C HIS A 103 -9.31 -1.88 17.64
N VAL A 104 -9.13 -0.59 17.79
CA VAL A 104 -7.91 0.03 18.30
C VAL A 104 -8.14 0.29 19.80
N PRO A 105 -7.47 -0.43 20.72
CA PRO A 105 -7.67 -0.25 22.16
C PRO A 105 -7.20 1.10 22.65
N GLU A 106 -6.05 1.57 22.16
CA GLU A 106 -5.42 2.82 22.57
C GLU A 106 -4.93 3.61 21.36
N TYR A 107 -4.03 3.02 20.60
CA TYR A 107 -3.35 3.67 19.48
C TYR A 107 -2.74 2.64 18.53
N ILE A 108 -2.66 3.00 17.26
CA ILE A 108 -1.89 2.26 16.27
C ILE A 108 -1.30 3.22 15.23
N ARG A 109 -0.08 2.93 14.79
CA ARG A 109 0.58 3.59 13.65
C ARG A 109 1.12 2.54 12.70
N LYS A 110 0.88 2.74 11.42
CA LYS A 110 1.25 1.79 10.37
C LYS A 110 1.82 2.50 9.13
N VAL A 111 2.64 1.80 8.38
CA VAL A 111 2.91 2.12 6.97
C VAL A 111 1.98 1.28 6.12
N ALA A 112 1.34 1.89 5.15
CA ALA A 112 0.46 1.20 4.21
C ALA A 112 0.94 1.41 2.78
N PHE A 113 0.97 0.31 2.03
CA PHE A 113 1.26 0.25 0.61
C PHE A 113 -0.06 -0.05 -0.10
N LEU A 114 -0.56 0.92 -0.85
CA LEU A 114 -1.84 0.82 -1.52
C LEU A 114 -1.63 0.71 -3.03
N ARG A 115 -2.42 -0.16 -3.65
CA ARG A 115 -2.40 -0.37 -5.09
C ARG A 115 -3.81 -0.40 -5.64
N HIS A 116 -4.08 0.41 -6.67
CA HIS A 116 -5.31 0.27 -7.45
C HIS A 116 -5.33 -1.06 -8.18
N THR A 117 -6.40 -1.81 -8.02
CA THR A 117 -6.60 -3.06 -8.74
C THR A 117 -6.81 -2.78 -10.23
N MET A 118 -6.15 -3.54 -11.06
CA MET A 118 -6.40 -3.55 -12.50
C MET A 118 -7.18 -4.81 -12.87
N PRO A 119 -8.12 -4.74 -13.82
CA PRO A 119 -8.75 -5.94 -14.37
C PRO A 119 -7.69 -6.92 -14.84
N TYR A 120 -7.93 -8.23 -14.60
CA TYR A 120 -6.95 -9.30 -14.86
C TYR A 120 -6.26 -9.22 -16.23
N PRO A 121 -6.95 -8.95 -17.37
CA PRO A 121 -6.30 -8.85 -18.68
C PRO A 121 -5.22 -7.77 -18.75
N PHE A 122 -5.48 -6.60 -18.11
CA PHE A 122 -4.52 -5.49 -18.10
C PHE A 122 -3.32 -5.78 -17.20
N GLY A 123 -3.53 -6.42 -16.06
CA GLY A 123 -2.44 -6.85 -15.18
C GLY A 123 -1.49 -7.80 -15.89
N PHE A 124 -2.03 -8.79 -16.61
CA PHE A 124 -1.26 -9.70 -17.41
C PHE A 124 -0.51 -9.01 -18.57
N ALA A 125 -1.18 -8.07 -19.26
CA ALA A 125 -0.55 -7.30 -20.33
C ALA A 125 0.65 -6.48 -19.83
N VAL A 126 0.55 -5.86 -18.64
CA VAL A 126 1.66 -5.13 -18.01
C VAL A 126 2.84 -6.07 -17.70
N LEU A 127 2.56 -7.26 -17.16
CA LEU A 127 3.61 -8.25 -16.86
C LEU A 127 4.30 -8.74 -18.14
N ALA A 128 3.52 -9.03 -19.19
CA ALA A 128 4.05 -9.45 -20.49
C ALA A 128 4.89 -8.34 -21.12
N TRP A 129 4.42 -7.10 -21.09
CA TRP A 129 5.15 -5.93 -21.55
C TRP A 129 6.49 -5.74 -20.83
N ASN A 130 6.50 -5.81 -19.51
CA ASN A 130 7.72 -5.70 -18.73
C ASN A 130 8.72 -6.84 -19.03
N LYS A 131 8.21 -8.05 -19.25
CA LYS A 131 9.04 -9.18 -19.67
C LYS A 131 9.66 -8.93 -21.05
N LEU A 132 8.87 -8.41 -22.00
CA LEU A 132 9.35 -8.05 -23.33
C LEU A 132 10.42 -6.97 -23.27
N LEU A 133 10.21 -5.90 -22.52
CA LEU A 133 11.20 -4.82 -22.34
C LEU A 133 12.52 -5.34 -21.77
N ARG A 134 12.47 -6.28 -20.83
CA ARG A 134 13.69 -6.92 -20.29
C ARG A 134 14.45 -7.70 -21.36
N ILE A 135 13.74 -8.43 -22.21
CA ILE A 135 14.35 -9.20 -23.30
C ILE A 135 14.97 -8.24 -24.31
N VAL A 136 14.23 -7.23 -24.77
CA VAL A 136 14.72 -6.22 -25.73
C VAL A 136 15.87 -5.41 -25.14
N GLY A 137 15.79 -4.99 -23.89
CA GLY A 137 16.88 -4.27 -23.20
C GLY A 137 18.13 -5.11 -23.06
N TRP A 138 17.99 -6.42 -22.82
CA TRP A 138 19.15 -7.34 -22.78
C TRP A 138 19.80 -7.52 -24.16
N TRP A 139 19.02 -7.53 -25.23
CA TRP A 139 19.51 -7.56 -26.60
C TRP A 139 20.22 -6.25 -26.99
N ALA A 140 19.69 -5.10 -26.56
CA ALA A 140 20.27 -3.79 -26.85
C ALA A 140 21.61 -3.54 -26.10
N THR A 141 21.86 -4.22 -24.98
CA THR A 141 23.12 -4.11 -24.22
C THR A 141 24.13 -5.22 -24.55
N SER A 142 23.77 -6.16 -25.44
CA SER A 142 24.68 -7.25 -25.84
C SER A 142 25.67 -6.75 -26.88
N PRO A 143 27.00 -6.73 -26.61
CA PRO A 143 28.01 -6.16 -27.50
C PRO A 143 28.11 -6.88 -28.87
N LEU A 144 27.56 -8.09 -28.95
CA LEU A 144 27.53 -8.87 -30.21
C LEU A 144 26.53 -8.32 -31.25
N LEU A 145 25.47 -7.63 -30.84
CA LEU A 145 24.49 -7.06 -31.77
C LEU A 145 24.83 -5.65 -32.22
N LEU A 146 25.54 -4.86 -31.38
CA LEU A 146 26.09 -3.57 -31.81
C LEU A 146 27.10 -3.74 -32.96
N ALA A 147 27.84 -4.84 -32.97
CA ALA A 147 28.80 -5.16 -34.05
C ALA A 147 28.14 -5.56 -35.39
N LEU A 148 26.89 -6.05 -35.37
CA LEU A 148 26.13 -6.43 -36.57
C LEU A 148 25.45 -5.23 -37.23
N PHE A 149 25.06 -4.21 -36.46
CA PHE A 149 24.40 -3.00 -36.98
C PHE A 149 25.37 -1.95 -37.52
N LEU A 150 26.66 -2.03 -37.17
CA LEU A 150 27.69 -1.08 -37.61
C LEU A 150 28.44 -1.57 -38.91
N ARG A 151 28.00 -2.64 -39.54
CA ARG A 151 28.60 -3.21 -40.78
C ARG A 151 27.75 -3.04 -42.03
N HIS A 152 26.82 -2.09 -42.04
CA HIS A 152 26.16 -1.68 -43.29
C HIS A 152 26.16 -0.17 -43.44
#